data_e83b051b48ade8407a8dc682c003b953
#
_entry.id   e83b051b48ade8407a8dc682c003b953
#
_cell.length_a   1.000
_cell.length_b   1.000
_cell.length_c   1.000
_cell.angle_alpha   90.00
_cell.angle_beta   90.00
_cell.angle_gamma   90.00
#
_symmetry.space_group_name_H-M   'P 1'
#
loop_
_entity.id
_entity.type
_entity.pdbx_description
1 polymer ?
#
loop_
_entity_poly.entity_id
_entity_poly.type
_entity_poly.pdbx_seq_one_letter_code
_entity_poly.pdbx_strand_id
1 'polypeptide(L)'
;NGIDVSSLSDSDWRQLRGTKISMIFQNPSAYLNPNRTVENHFKDLFRAHGESYEIARVIDMLKLVHLNDGERILQSYPFQLSGGMQQRLAIALSLILKPSIVFADEPTSALDMLVQASVLDLLKEVTQALGATVVIVTHNIKAAGHIANSIGVMHKGQLVEVGATEDIMNHPKDEYTRVLLDSVMKVV
;
A
#
# COMPACT_ATOMS: atom_id res chain seq x y z
N ASN A 1 -14.63 0.85 -13.91
CA ASN A 1 -15.36 1.85 -14.72
C ASN A 1 -15.34 1.54 -16.24
N GLY A 2 -14.92 0.31 -16.64
CA GLY A 2 -14.98 -0.15 -18.04
C GLY A 2 -13.98 0.50 -18.99
N ILE A 3 -12.98 1.23 -18.49
CA ILE A 3 -11.90 1.79 -19.31
C ILE A 3 -10.77 0.78 -19.41
N ASP A 4 -10.40 0.40 -20.65
CA ASP A 4 -9.21 -0.40 -20.90
C ASP A 4 -7.96 0.47 -20.73
N VAL A 5 -7.21 0.19 -19.67
CA VAL A 5 -5.99 0.95 -19.32
C VAL A 5 -4.82 0.67 -20.24
N SER A 6 -4.83 -0.44 -21.01
CA SER A 6 -3.76 -0.80 -21.93
C SER A 6 -3.69 0.13 -23.16
N SER A 7 -4.79 0.79 -23.47
CA SER A 7 -4.93 1.72 -24.60
C SER A 7 -4.74 3.20 -24.24
N LEU A 8 -4.48 3.51 -22.96
CA LEU A 8 -4.36 4.89 -22.49
C LEU A 8 -3.05 5.52 -22.93
N SER A 9 -3.13 6.81 -23.33
CA SER A 9 -1.97 7.64 -23.58
C SER A 9 -1.24 8.02 -22.28
N ASP A 10 0.00 8.51 -22.38
CA ASP A 10 0.74 9.03 -21.22
C ASP A 10 0.01 10.19 -20.52
N SER A 11 -0.72 11.01 -21.26
CA SER A 11 -1.53 12.11 -20.71
C SER A 11 -2.70 11.59 -19.89
N ASP A 12 -3.39 10.53 -20.36
CA ASP A 12 -4.50 9.90 -19.65
C ASP A 12 -4.00 9.22 -18.36
N TRP A 13 -2.86 8.52 -18.46
CA TRP A 13 -2.22 7.92 -17.30
C TRP A 13 -1.87 8.96 -16.21
N ARG A 14 -1.37 10.15 -16.60
CA ARG A 14 -1.08 11.23 -15.65
C ARG A 14 -2.32 11.70 -14.89
N GLN A 15 -3.48 11.70 -15.53
CA GLN A 15 -4.74 12.09 -14.89
C GLN A 15 -5.24 11.01 -13.89
N LEU A 16 -4.95 9.73 -14.17
CA LEU A 16 -5.38 8.63 -13.31
C LEU A 16 -4.46 8.42 -12.11
N ARG A 17 -3.14 8.57 -12.32
CA ARG A 17 -2.15 8.37 -11.26
C ARG A 17 -2.38 9.35 -10.11
N GLY A 18 -2.33 8.84 -8.87
CA GLY A 18 -2.55 9.60 -7.65
C GLY A 18 -4.03 9.84 -7.33
N THR A 19 -4.88 10.14 -8.32
CA THR A 19 -6.29 10.51 -8.09
C THR A 19 -7.26 9.34 -8.22
N LYS A 20 -6.99 8.37 -9.09
CA LYS A 20 -7.81 7.16 -9.26
C LYS A 20 -7.04 5.91 -8.88
N ILE A 21 -5.78 5.85 -9.25
CA ILE A 21 -4.89 4.72 -9.04
C ILE A 21 -3.66 5.24 -8.33
N SER A 22 -3.31 4.63 -7.20
CA SER A 22 -2.08 4.92 -6.46
C SER A 22 -1.29 3.65 -6.24
N MET A 23 -0.01 3.79 -5.87
CA MET A 23 0.89 2.68 -5.62
C MET A 23 1.72 2.89 -4.37
N ILE A 24 1.82 1.86 -3.54
CA ILE A 24 2.71 1.75 -2.40
C ILE A 24 3.81 0.77 -2.80
N PHE A 25 5.05 1.23 -2.84
CA PHE A 25 6.20 0.42 -3.23
C PHE A 25 6.83 -0.30 -2.04
N GLN A 26 7.57 -1.35 -2.32
CA GLN A 26 8.23 -2.22 -1.35
C GLN A 26 9.17 -1.47 -0.39
N ASN A 27 9.93 -0.49 -0.88
CA ASN A 27 10.92 0.24 -0.09
C ASN A 27 10.67 1.75 -0.14
N PRO A 28 10.05 2.34 0.90
CA PRO A 28 9.78 3.78 0.95
C PRO A 28 11.02 4.65 0.81
N SER A 29 12.15 4.22 1.39
CA SER A 29 13.38 5.00 1.35
C SER A 29 13.98 5.13 -0.05
N ALA A 30 13.58 4.27 -1.00
CA ALA A 30 14.06 4.34 -2.37
C ALA A 30 13.43 5.48 -3.18
N TYR A 31 12.23 5.95 -2.80
CA TYR A 31 11.53 7.00 -3.54
C TYR A 31 11.24 8.28 -2.72
N LEU A 32 11.40 8.23 -1.41
CA LEU A 32 11.37 9.44 -0.59
C LEU A 32 12.72 10.16 -0.75
N ASN A 33 12.68 11.40 -1.26
CA ASN A 33 13.89 12.17 -1.44
C ASN A 33 14.49 12.55 -0.07
N PRO A 34 15.69 12.06 0.28
CA PRO A 34 16.29 12.28 1.60
C PRO A 34 16.62 13.76 1.89
N ASN A 35 16.76 14.59 0.86
CA ASN A 35 17.10 16.01 0.98
C ASN A 35 15.86 16.92 1.05
N ARG A 36 14.67 16.34 1.12
CA ARG A 36 13.40 17.09 1.24
C ARG A 36 12.69 16.72 2.52
N THR A 37 12.11 17.72 3.19
CA THR A 37 11.25 17.44 4.35
C THR A 37 9.98 16.71 3.95
N VAL A 38 9.34 16.06 4.91
CA VAL A 38 8.04 15.39 4.70
C VAL A 38 7.00 16.36 4.15
N GLU A 39 6.95 17.59 4.66
CA GLU A 39 6.05 18.63 4.16
C GLU A 39 6.25 18.91 2.67
N ASN A 40 7.52 18.98 2.24
CA ASN A 40 7.82 19.23 0.83
C ASN A 40 7.38 18.09 -0.09
N HIS A 41 7.37 16.83 0.38
CA HIS A 41 6.81 15.71 -0.40
C HIS A 41 5.31 15.90 -0.64
N PHE A 42 4.56 16.31 0.39
CA PHE A 42 3.14 16.63 0.23
C PHE A 42 2.92 17.83 -0.69
N LYS A 43 3.68 18.91 -0.51
CA LYS A 43 3.58 20.10 -1.38
C LYS A 43 3.84 19.77 -2.85
N ASP A 44 4.85 18.94 -3.13
CA ASP A 44 5.15 18.52 -4.49
C ASP A 44 4.04 17.64 -5.08
N LEU A 45 3.47 16.73 -4.27
CA LEU A 45 2.35 15.88 -4.67
C LEU A 45 1.13 16.73 -5.04
N PHE A 46 0.70 17.64 -4.18
CA PHE A 46 -0.43 18.55 -4.45
C PHE A 46 -0.18 19.39 -5.71
N ARG A 47 1.01 19.97 -5.84
CA ARG A 47 1.40 20.75 -7.03
C ARG A 47 1.34 19.92 -8.31
N ALA A 48 1.82 18.69 -8.28
CA ALA A 48 1.82 17.79 -9.45
C ALA A 48 0.40 17.46 -9.94
N HIS A 49 -0.60 17.55 -9.05
CA HIS A 49 -2.01 17.29 -9.35
C HIS A 49 -2.86 18.56 -9.46
N GLY A 50 -2.25 19.75 -9.43
CA GLY A 50 -2.96 21.01 -9.53
C GLY A 50 -3.86 21.34 -8.32
N GLU A 51 -3.62 20.67 -7.19
CA GLU A 51 -4.35 20.90 -5.94
C GLU A 51 -3.59 21.91 -5.04
N SER A 52 -4.35 22.66 -4.23
CA SER A 52 -3.80 23.54 -3.21
C SER A 52 -3.29 22.72 -2.02
N TYR A 53 -2.12 23.08 -1.50
CA TYR A 53 -1.60 22.47 -0.27
C TYR A 53 -2.40 22.97 0.94
N GLU A 54 -3.01 22.04 1.65
CA GLU A 54 -3.79 22.29 2.87
C GLU A 54 -3.16 21.52 4.04
N ILE A 55 -2.49 22.24 4.94
CA ILE A 55 -1.80 21.63 6.09
C ILE A 55 -2.75 20.82 6.98
N ALA A 56 -3.98 21.29 7.20
CA ALA A 56 -4.96 20.57 8.01
C ALA A 56 -5.27 19.18 7.42
N ARG A 57 -5.49 19.10 6.10
CA ARG A 57 -5.72 17.83 5.39
C ARG A 57 -4.54 16.87 5.53
N VAL A 58 -3.32 17.39 5.52
CA VAL A 58 -2.11 16.57 5.69
C VAL A 58 -1.98 16.09 7.13
N ILE A 59 -2.20 16.96 8.12
CA ILE A 59 -2.17 16.59 9.55
C ILE A 59 -3.22 15.51 9.85
N ASP A 60 -4.43 15.62 9.30
CA ASP A 60 -5.47 14.63 9.50
C ASP A 60 -5.10 13.28 8.85
N MET A 61 -4.49 13.30 7.66
CA MET A 61 -3.96 12.09 7.03
C MET A 61 -2.83 11.47 7.86
N LEU A 62 -1.91 12.26 8.39
CA LEU A 62 -0.83 11.76 9.26
C LEU A 62 -1.39 11.11 10.53
N LYS A 63 -2.42 11.69 11.16
CA LYS A 63 -3.12 11.06 12.29
C LYS A 63 -3.76 9.73 11.89
N LEU A 64 -4.40 9.69 10.73
CA LEU A 64 -5.07 8.49 10.21
C LEU A 64 -4.08 7.33 10.00
N VAL A 65 -2.83 7.63 9.63
CA VAL A 65 -1.76 6.62 9.54
C VAL A 65 -0.95 6.46 10.85
N HIS A 66 -1.48 6.91 11.98
CA HIS A 66 -0.89 6.83 13.31
C HIS A 66 0.48 7.53 13.43
N LEU A 67 0.68 8.61 12.70
CA LEU A 67 1.79 9.55 12.82
C LEU A 67 1.32 10.79 13.60
N ASN A 68 1.13 10.66 14.91
CA ASN A 68 0.37 11.61 15.74
C ASN A 68 1.06 12.96 15.98
N ASP A 69 2.39 13.05 15.87
CA ASP A 69 3.15 14.30 16.00
C ASP A 69 3.36 14.93 14.60
N GLY A 70 2.24 15.30 13.97
CA GLY A 70 2.21 15.70 12.57
C GLY A 70 3.09 16.93 12.30
N GLU A 71 3.11 17.93 13.15
CA GLU A 71 3.91 19.14 12.94
C GLU A 71 5.40 18.83 12.96
N ARG A 72 5.87 18.06 13.93
CA ARG A 72 7.27 17.61 13.98
C ARG A 72 7.62 16.75 12.78
N ILE A 73 6.74 15.83 12.40
CA ILE A 73 6.94 14.92 11.26
C ILE A 73 7.05 15.71 9.95
N LEU A 74 6.21 16.73 9.74
CA LEU A 74 6.28 17.58 8.55
C LEU A 74 7.63 18.27 8.38
N GLN A 75 8.27 18.68 9.48
CA GLN A 75 9.59 19.32 9.47
C GLN A 75 10.74 18.30 9.39
N SER A 76 10.47 17.02 9.61
CA SER A 76 11.49 15.97 9.56
C SER A 76 11.88 15.62 8.12
N TYR A 77 13.10 15.11 7.96
CA TYR A 77 13.54 14.44 6.74
C TYR A 77 13.26 12.94 6.82
N PRO A 78 13.09 12.23 5.67
CA PRO A 78 12.81 10.80 5.66
C PRO A 78 13.79 9.97 6.49
N PHE A 79 15.09 10.26 6.43
CA PHE A 79 16.13 9.52 7.17
C PHE A 79 16.05 9.68 8.70
N GLN A 80 15.29 10.65 9.22
CA GLN A 80 15.04 10.86 10.65
C GLN A 80 13.87 10.02 11.17
N LEU A 81 13.14 9.34 10.27
CA LEU A 81 11.99 8.50 10.58
C LEU A 81 12.43 7.02 10.63
N SER A 82 11.87 6.25 11.56
CA SER A 82 12.05 4.79 11.56
C SER A 82 11.46 4.15 10.30
N GLY A 83 11.86 2.92 9.96
CA GLY A 83 11.34 2.21 8.79
C GLY A 83 9.80 2.09 8.79
N GLY A 84 9.22 1.78 9.95
CA GLY A 84 7.76 1.74 10.09
C GLY A 84 7.10 3.13 9.92
N MET A 85 7.73 4.21 10.38
CA MET A 85 7.24 5.56 10.15
C MET A 85 7.34 5.97 8.67
N GLN A 86 8.43 5.59 7.99
CA GLN A 86 8.57 5.83 6.55
C GLN A 86 7.50 5.07 5.75
N GLN A 87 7.18 3.84 6.15
CA GLN A 87 6.12 3.06 5.51
C GLN A 87 4.74 3.71 5.72
N ARG A 88 4.43 4.16 6.94
CA ARG A 88 3.20 4.90 7.25
C ARG A 88 3.12 6.21 6.47
N LEU A 89 4.25 6.92 6.32
CA LEU A 89 4.33 8.11 5.47
C LEU A 89 4.06 7.80 4.01
N ALA A 90 4.59 6.69 3.49
CA ALA A 90 4.34 6.22 2.13
C ALA A 90 2.85 5.93 1.89
N ILE A 91 2.19 5.27 2.86
CA ILE A 91 0.75 5.05 2.83
C ILE A 91 -0.01 6.39 2.81
N ALA A 92 0.37 7.35 3.67
CA ALA A 92 -0.24 8.68 3.72
C ALA A 92 -0.13 9.42 2.36
N LEU A 93 1.07 9.45 1.77
CA LEU A 93 1.30 10.06 0.46
C LEU A 93 0.49 9.39 -0.65
N SER A 94 0.37 8.06 -0.60
CA SER A 94 -0.40 7.30 -1.59
C SER A 94 -1.91 7.50 -1.50
N LEU A 95 -2.42 7.85 -0.32
CA LEU A 95 -3.86 7.94 -0.03
C LEU A 95 -4.40 9.37 0.12
N ILE A 96 -3.55 10.38 0.25
CA ILE A 96 -3.97 11.77 0.51
C ILE A 96 -4.90 12.34 -0.57
N LEU A 97 -4.75 11.90 -1.83
CA LEU A 97 -5.61 12.28 -2.95
C LEU A 97 -6.86 11.40 -3.08
N LYS A 98 -7.10 10.50 -2.12
CA LYS A 98 -8.26 9.59 -2.05
C LYS A 98 -8.45 8.77 -3.33
N PRO A 99 -7.46 7.99 -3.78
CA PRO A 99 -7.60 7.14 -4.96
C PRO A 99 -8.66 6.07 -4.74
N SER A 100 -9.30 5.61 -5.83
CA SER A 100 -10.27 4.52 -5.78
C SER A 100 -9.61 3.14 -5.67
N ILE A 101 -8.39 3.01 -6.21
CA ILE A 101 -7.61 1.76 -6.22
C ILE A 101 -6.19 2.05 -5.75
N VAL A 102 -5.68 1.20 -4.86
CA VAL A 102 -4.30 1.24 -4.37
C VAL A 102 -3.63 -0.10 -4.66
N PHE A 103 -2.56 -0.08 -5.41
CA PHE A 103 -1.66 -1.23 -5.56
C PHE A 103 -0.57 -1.16 -4.48
N ALA A 104 -0.38 -2.22 -3.74
CA ALA A 104 0.66 -2.33 -2.72
C ALA A 104 1.58 -3.51 -3.07
N ASP A 105 2.80 -3.20 -3.47
CA ASP A 105 3.80 -4.17 -3.86
C ASP A 105 4.74 -4.44 -2.68
N GLU A 106 4.62 -5.63 -2.09
CA GLU A 106 5.39 -6.07 -0.93
C GLU A 106 5.45 -5.00 0.19
N PRO A 107 4.31 -4.43 0.63
CA PRO A 107 4.30 -3.21 1.45
C PRO A 107 4.94 -3.36 2.84
N THR A 108 5.35 -4.55 3.23
CA THR A 108 5.89 -4.83 4.56
C THR A 108 7.19 -5.63 4.56
N SER A 109 7.72 -6.02 3.40
CA SER A 109 8.88 -6.93 3.30
C SER A 109 10.17 -6.39 3.93
N ALA A 110 10.33 -5.06 4.02
CA ALA A 110 11.50 -4.41 4.61
C ALA A 110 11.39 -4.18 6.14
N LEU A 111 10.31 -4.66 6.77
CA LEU A 111 10.00 -4.42 8.17
C LEU A 111 10.13 -5.70 9.01
N ASP A 112 10.39 -5.55 10.32
CA ASP A 112 10.31 -6.66 11.25
C ASP A 112 8.86 -7.18 11.40
N MET A 113 8.72 -8.43 11.85
CA MET A 113 7.46 -9.15 11.87
C MET A 113 6.35 -8.44 12.67
N LEU A 114 6.67 -7.77 13.78
CA LEU A 114 5.68 -7.08 14.61
C LEU A 114 5.19 -5.81 13.91
N VAL A 115 6.10 -5.09 13.28
CA VAL A 115 5.77 -3.88 12.53
C VAL A 115 5.00 -4.22 11.25
N GLN A 116 5.30 -5.36 10.59
CA GLN A 116 4.56 -5.84 9.42
C GLN A 116 3.06 -5.96 9.70
N ALA A 117 2.68 -6.67 10.75
CA ALA A 117 1.27 -6.86 11.11
C ALA A 117 0.57 -5.51 11.34
N SER A 118 1.19 -4.63 12.12
CA SER A 118 0.64 -3.31 12.42
C SER A 118 0.48 -2.41 11.18
N VAL A 119 1.35 -2.53 10.19
CA VAL A 119 1.26 -1.76 8.93
C VAL A 119 0.17 -2.33 8.02
N LEU A 120 -0.02 -3.65 8.00
CA LEU A 120 -1.10 -4.28 7.23
C LEU A 120 -2.47 -3.93 7.82
N ASP A 121 -2.62 -3.98 9.16
CA ASP A 121 -3.85 -3.57 9.83
C ASP A 121 -4.17 -2.10 9.55
N LEU A 122 -3.16 -1.24 9.64
CA LEU A 122 -3.29 0.18 9.30
C LEU A 122 -3.74 0.38 7.85
N LEU A 123 -3.12 -0.32 6.89
CA LEU A 123 -3.48 -0.22 5.48
C LEU A 123 -4.95 -0.61 5.26
N LYS A 124 -5.40 -1.69 5.90
CA LYS A 124 -6.80 -2.13 5.87
C LYS A 124 -7.74 -1.07 6.44
N GLU A 125 -7.45 -0.58 7.64
CA GLU A 125 -8.23 0.45 8.33
C GLU A 125 -8.38 1.71 7.48
N VAL A 126 -7.25 2.28 7.03
CA VAL A 126 -7.24 3.55 6.29
C VAL A 126 -7.94 3.42 4.93
N THR A 127 -7.72 2.32 4.22
CA THR A 127 -8.36 2.11 2.91
C THR A 127 -9.86 1.86 3.03
N GLN A 128 -10.32 1.17 4.08
CA GLN A 128 -11.73 1.04 4.39
C GLN A 128 -12.37 2.38 4.74
N ALA A 129 -11.72 3.19 5.58
CA ALA A 129 -12.20 4.53 5.95
C ALA A 129 -12.32 5.47 4.74
N LEU A 130 -11.46 5.30 3.74
CA LEU A 130 -11.47 6.10 2.51
C LEU A 130 -12.30 5.49 1.38
N GLY A 131 -12.85 4.29 1.54
CA GLY A 131 -13.61 3.58 0.52
C GLY A 131 -12.76 3.13 -0.68
N ALA A 132 -11.45 2.94 -0.49
CA ALA A 132 -10.53 2.51 -1.54
C ALA A 132 -10.42 0.98 -1.62
N THR A 133 -10.30 0.45 -2.85
CA THR A 133 -9.97 -0.95 -3.08
C THR A 133 -8.46 -1.13 -3.06
N VAL A 134 -7.96 -2.15 -2.34
CA VAL A 134 -6.54 -2.48 -2.30
C VAL A 134 -6.25 -3.77 -3.04
N VAL A 135 -5.21 -3.75 -3.87
CA VAL A 135 -4.61 -4.93 -4.50
C VAL A 135 -3.20 -5.08 -3.93
N ILE A 136 -2.97 -6.14 -3.15
CA ILE A 136 -1.67 -6.39 -2.53
C ILE A 136 -0.96 -7.51 -3.29
N VAL A 137 0.29 -7.29 -3.66
CA VAL A 137 1.20 -8.32 -4.12
C VAL A 137 2.13 -8.67 -2.97
N THR A 138 2.18 -9.95 -2.59
CA THR A 138 3.06 -10.43 -1.52
C THR A 138 3.40 -11.91 -1.71
N HIS A 139 4.58 -12.32 -1.24
CA HIS A 139 4.96 -13.70 -1.12
C HIS A 139 4.53 -14.34 0.21
N ASN A 140 3.99 -13.54 1.13
CA ASN A 140 3.52 -14.00 2.44
C ASN A 140 2.03 -14.29 2.42
N ILE A 141 1.67 -15.58 2.19
CA ILE A 141 0.27 -15.99 2.12
C ILE A 141 -0.49 -15.81 3.45
N LYS A 142 0.19 -15.85 4.62
CA LYS A 142 -0.45 -15.53 5.90
C LYS A 142 -0.85 -14.06 5.97
N ALA A 143 0.01 -13.17 5.50
CA ALA A 143 -0.29 -11.75 5.40
C ALA A 143 -1.47 -11.49 4.45
N ALA A 144 -1.50 -12.16 3.29
CA ALA A 144 -2.63 -12.10 2.38
C ALA A 144 -3.92 -12.61 3.04
N GLY A 145 -3.86 -13.76 3.72
CA GLY A 145 -4.99 -14.34 4.45
C GLY A 145 -5.56 -13.45 5.56
N HIS A 146 -4.71 -12.63 6.18
CA HIS A 146 -5.12 -11.70 7.25
C HIS A 146 -5.88 -10.48 6.73
N ILE A 147 -5.49 -9.94 5.58
CA ILE A 147 -5.98 -8.64 5.11
C ILE A 147 -6.98 -8.74 3.95
N ALA A 148 -6.82 -9.72 3.05
CA ALA A 148 -7.57 -9.78 1.81
C ALA A 148 -8.94 -10.46 1.96
N ASN A 149 -9.92 -10.02 1.17
CA ASN A 149 -11.22 -10.70 1.02
C ASN A 149 -11.13 -11.83 -0.01
N SER A 150 -10.25 -11.69 -1.01
CA SER A 150 -10.01 -12.66 -2.07
C SER A 150 -8.52 -12.78 -2.34
N ILE A 151 -8.07 -13.97 -2.69
CA ILE A 151 -6.66 -14.27 -2.99
C ILE A 151 -6.57 -14.85 -4.39
N GLY A 152 -5.58 -14.36 -5.15
CA GLY A 152 -5.12 -14.97 -6.39
C GLY A 152 -3.72 -15.53 -6.20
N VAL A 153 -3.53 -16.83 -6.45
CA VAL A 153 -2.21 -17.48 -6.36
C VAL A 153 -1.58 -17.53 -7.75
N MET A 154 -0.37 -17.01 -7.84
CA MET A 154 0.42 -17.02 -9.07
C MET A 154 1.57 -18.02 -9.01
N HIS A 155 1.75 -18.81 -10.05
CA HIS A 155 2.88 -19.73 -10.23
C HIS A 155 3.43 -19.62 -11.66
N LYS A 156 4.74 -19.43 -11.81
CA LYS A 156 5.42 -19.35 -13.12
C LYS A 156 4.74 -18.37 -14.11
N GLY A 157 4.28 -17.21 -13.61
CA GLY A 157 3.64 -16.18 -14.42
C GLY A 157 2.17 -16.48 -14.77
N GLN A 158 1.58 -17.56 -14.26
CA GLN A 158 0.17 -17.91 -14.45
C GLN A 158 -0.61 -17.77 -13.15
N LEU A 159 -1.85 -17.33 -13.25
CA LEU A 159 -2.80 -17.30 -12.14
C LEU A 159 -3.42 -18.71 -12.04
N VAL A 160 -2.96 -19.50 -11.04
CA VAL A 160 -3.32 -20.91 -10.93
C VAL A 160 -4.57 -21.13 -10.09
N GLU A 161 -4.85 -20.24 -9.15
CA GLU A 161 -6.06 -20.32 -8.33
C GLU A 161 -6.54 -18.92 -7.92
N VAL A 162 -7.86 -18.70 -7.89
CA VAL A 162 -8.50 -17.46 -7.41
C VAL A 162 -9.75 -17.84 -6.62
N GLY A 163 -9.94 -17.23 -5.46
CA GLY A 163 -11.13 -17.49 -4.65
C GLY A 163 -11.25 -16.54 -3.45
N ALA A 164 -12.32 -16.73 -2.70
CA ALA A 164 -12.44 -16.10 -1.40
C ALA A 164 -11.29 -16.55 -0.50
N THR A 165 -10.81 -15.65 0.38
CA THR A 165 -9.69 -15.95 1.28
C THR A 165 -9.90 -17.22 2.08
N GLU A 166 -11.11 -17.43 2.60
CA GLU A 166 -11.46 -18.62 3.38
C GLU A 166 -11.32 -19.91 2.56
N ASP A 167 -11.77 -19.91 1.29
CA ASP A 167 -11.67 -21.07 0.40
C ASP A 167 -10.20 -21.39 0.08
N ILE A 168 -9.42 -20.38 -0.28
CA ILE A 168 -7.99 -20.57 -0.61
C ILE A 168 -7.20 -21.06 0.60
N MET A 169 -7.44 -20.51 1.79
CA MET A 169 -6.70 -20.85 2.99
C MET A 169 -7.05 -22.23 3.57
N ASN A 170 -8.33 -22.65 3.48
CA ASN A 170 -8.81 -23.86 4.12
C ASN A 170 -9.08 -25.02 3.15
N HIS A 171 -9.40 -24.73 1.88
CA HIS A 171 -9.82 -25.69 0.88
C HIS A 171 -9.17 -25.46 -0.49
N PRO A 172 -7.82 -25.34 -0.56
CA PRO A 172 -7.11 -25.09 -1.81
C PRO A 172 -7.32 -26.23 -2.80
N LYS A 173 -7.59 -25.89 -4.06
CA LYS A 173 -7.85 -26.85 -5.13
C LYS A 173 -6.58 -27.14 -5.94
N ASP A 174 -5.76 -26.12 -6.19
CA ASP A 174 -4.52 -26.25 -6.94
C ASP A 174 -3.42 -26.89 -6.11
N GLU A 175 -2.59 -27.74 -6.73
CA GLU A 175 -1.50 -28.45 -6.06
C GLU A 175 -0.43 -27.50 -5.53
N TYR A 176 -0.08 -26.48 -6.32
CA TYR A 176 0.91 -25.48 -5.89
C TYR A 176 0.41 -24.66 -4.69
N THR A 177 -0.87 -24.30 -4.67
CA THR A 177 -1.49 -23.60 -3.53
C THR A 177 -1.38 -24.43 -2.26
N ARG A 178 -1.63 -25.74 -2.33
CA ARG A 178 -1.48 -26.65 -1.17
C ARG A 178 -0.04 -26.68 -0.67
N VAL A 179 0.92 -26.87 -1.60
CA VAL A 179 2.35 -26.89 -1.24
C VAL A 179 2.79 -25.56 -0.61
N LEU A 180 2.32 -24.43 -1.15
CA LEU A 180 2.62 -23.10 -0.62
C LEU A 180 2.11 -22.95 0.81
N LEU A 181 0.87 -23.33 1.08
CA LEU A 181 0.27 -23.27 2.43
C LEU A 181 0.97 -24.21 3.41
N ASP A 182 1.25 -25.45 3.02
CA ASP A 182 1.96 -26.43 3.84
C ASP A 182 3.37 -25.98 4.23
N SER A 183 4.06 -25.29 3.32
CA SER A 183 5.41 -24.77 3.57
C SER A 183 5.42 -23.70 4.67
N VAL A 184 4.35 -22.92 4.78
CA VAL A 184 4.23 -21.80 5.73
C VAL A 184 3.70 -22.28 7.08
N MET A 185 2.90 -23.36 7.13
CA MET A 185 2.39 -23.93 8.39
C MET A 185 3.44 -24.74 9.16
N LYS A 186 4.50 -25.22 8.51
CA LYS A 186 5.58 -26.02 9.13
C LYS A 186 6.67 -25.20 9.83
N VAL A 187 6.61 -23.88 9.78
CA VAL A 187 7.60 -22.94 10.36
C VAL A 187 7.08 -22.33 11.66
N VAL A 188 6.28 -23.06 12.42
CA VAL A 188 5.84 -22.68 13.79
C VAL A 188 6.41 -23.64 14.81
#